data_b3bba19eee0d6bac24b363e85d0ea6b4
#
_entry.id   b3bba19eee0d6bac24b363e85d0ea6b4
#
_cell.length_a   1.000
_cell.length_b   1.000
_cell.length_c   1.000
_cell.angle_alpha   90.00
_cell.angle_beta   90.00
_cell.angle_gamma   90.00
#
_symmetry.space_group_name_H-M   'P 1'
#
loop_
_entity.id
_entity.type
_entity.pdbx_description
1 polymer ?
#
loop_
_entity_poly.entity_id
_entity_poly.type
_entity_poly.pdbx_seq_one_letter_code
_entity_poly.pdbx_strand_id
1 'polypeptide(L)'
;MKKIFKLTDPKKHEDRVLEAVKNDIRKYVKREKKKDLPDKATMYWDFDCKVGESAEDAKVVTFEELIKAVDAVKATGVTEVYVEVIAKSVEKPLKVNESKEED
;
A
#
# COMPACT_ATOMS: atom_id res chain seq x y z
N MET A 1 7.95 0.38 -4.78
CA MET A 1 7.37 1.39 -5.69
C MET A 1 7.37 2.75 -5.00
N LYS A 2 7.89 3.73 -5.67
CA LYS A 2 7.82 5.12 -5.23
C LYS A 2 7.34 5.91 -6.44
N LYS A 3 6.14 6.46 -6.38
CA LYS A 3 5.53 7.05 -7.57
C LYS A 3 4.58 8.20 -7.22
N ILE A 4 4.57 9.20 -8.08
CA ILE A 4 3.58 10.28 -8.03
C ILE A 4 2.52 9.94 -9.08
N PHE A 5 1.27 9.84 -8.64
CA PHE A 5 0.13 9.60 -9.51
C PHE A 5 -0.64 10.90 -9.69
N LYS A 6 -1.00 11.21 -10.92
CA LYS A 6 -1.88 12.33 -11.19
C LYS A 6 -3.32 11.94 -10.89
N LEU A 7 -4.05 12.80 -10.24
CA LEU A 7 -5.44 12.57 -9.85
C LEU A 7 -6.43 13.20 -10.80
N THR A 8 -5.94 13.90 -11.84
CA THR A 8 -6.79 14.55 -12.83
C THR A 8 -6.34 14.18 -14.24
N ASP A 9 -7.30 14.09 -15.15
CA ASP A 9 -7.03 13.81 -16.56
C ASP A 9 -8.09 14.58 -17.35
N PRO A 10 -7.72 15.39 -18.37
CA PRO A 10 -8.70 16.18 -19.11
C PRO A 10 -9.73 15.34 -19.87
N LYS A 11 -9.45 14.07 -20.09
CA LYS A 11 -10.34 13.16 -20.83
C LYS A 11 -11.13 12.21 -19.96
N LYS A 12 -10.84 12.16 -18.66
CA LYS A 12 -11.47 11.19 -17.75
C LYS A 12 -12.04 11.88 -16.54
N HIS A 13 -13.15 11.35 -16.04
CA HIS A 13 -13.71 11.79 -14.79
C HIS A 13 -12.73 11.47 -13.65
N GLU A 14 -12.65 12.35 -12.66
CA GLU A 14 -11.71 12.19 -11.55
C GLU A 14 -11.89 10.87 -10.80
N ASP A 15 -13.13 10.41 -10.67
CA ASP A 15 -13.38 9.13 -10.00
C ASP A 15 -12.73 7.95 -10.73
N ARG A 16 -12.71 8.01 -12.06
CA ARG A 16 -12.07 6.97 -12.87
C ARG A 16 -10.55 7.02 -12.73
N VAL A 17 -9.99 8.24 -12.67
CA VAL A 17 -8.55 8.42 -12.47
C VAL A 17 -8.17 7.85 -11.13
N LEU A 18 -8.93 8.16 -10.08
CA LEU A 18 -8.68 7.65 -8.73
C LEU A 18 -8.75 6.13 -8.69
N GLU A 19 -9.74 5.53 -9.33
CA GLU A 19 -9.86 4.07 -9.37
C GLU A 19 -8.70 3.42 -10.13
N ALA A 20 -8.21 4.06 -11.19
CA ALA A 20 -7.04 3.58 -11.91
C ALA A 20 -5.80 3.59 -11.03
N VAL A 21 -5.62 4.64 -10.23
CA VAL A 21 -4.50 4.72 -9.27
C VAL A 21 -4.59 3.59 -8.26
N LYS A 22 -5.77 3.38 -7.68
CA LYS A 22 -5.98 2.31 -6.72
C LYS A 22 -5.71 0.93 -7.32
N ASN A 23 -6.14 0.72 -8.57
CA ASN A 23 -5.92 -0.54 -9.26
C ASN A 23 -4.44 -0.77 -9.53
N ASP A 24 -3.69 0.26 -9.90
CA ASP A 24 -2.25 0.16 -10.12
C ASP A 24 -1.55 -0.28 -8.83
N ILE A 25 -1.95 0.30 -7.70
CA ILE A 25 -1.40 -0.06 -6.39
C ILE A 25 -1.71 -1.53 -6.08
N ARG A 26 -2.96 -1.94 -6.26
CA ARG A 26 -3.39 -3.31 -6.00
C ARG A 26 -2.65 -4.32 -6.87
N LYS A 27 -2.45 -3.99 -8.15
CA LYS A 27 -1.70 -4.85 -9.07
C LYS A 27 -0.25 -4.99 -8.65
N TYR A 28 0.37 -3.89 -8.24
CA TYR A 28 1.75 -3.92 -7.75
C TYR A 28 1.88 -4.84 -6.55
N VAL A 29 1.01 -4.67 -5.56
CA VAL A 29 1.01 -5.49 -4.36
C VAL A 29 0.80 -6.96 -4.69
N LYS A 30 -0.16 -7.26 -5.55
CA LYS A 30 -0.46 -8.63 -5.96
C LYS A 30 0.74 -9.28 -6.64
N ARG A 31 1.43 -8.52 -7.50
CA ARG A 31 2.63 -9.01 -8.18
C ARG A 31 3.75 -9.30 -7.20
N GLU A 32 3.96 -8.40 -6.22
CA GLU A 32 5.01 -8.60 -5.23
C GLU A 32 4.73 -9.80 -4.34
N LYS A 33 3.48 -10.05 -4.01
CA LYS A 33 3.10 -11.20 -3.19
C LYS A 33 3.35 -12.54 -3.89
N LYS A 34 3.49 -12.55 -5.20
CA LYS A 34 3.77 -13.77 -5.96
C LYS A 34 5.25 -14.13 -5.98
N LYS A 35 6.13 -13.25 -5.54
CA LYS A 35 7.56 -13.54 -5.48
C LYS A 35 7.83 -14.55 -4.38
N ASP A 36 8.89 -15.33 -4.58
CA ASP A 36 9.26 -16.37 -3.62
C ASP A 36 9.77 -15.76 -2.31
N LEU A 37 9.26 -16.29 -1.21
CA LEU A 37 9.76 -15.96 0.12
C LEU A 37 10.99 -16.83 0.42
N PRO A 38 11.96 -16.33 1.21
CA PRO A 38 13.08 -17.14 1.65
C PRO A 38 12.63 -18.40 2.39
N ASP A 39 11.55 -18.30 3.17
CA ASP A 39 10.97 -19.44 3.87
C ASP A 39 9.45 -19.27 3.94
N LYS A 40 8.74 -20.01 3.10
CA LYS A 40 7.29 -19.92 3.02
C LYS A 40 6.56 -20.39 4.28
N ALA A 41 7.20 -21.26 5.04
CA ALA A 41 6.58 -21.82 6.25
C ALA A 41 6.57 -20.83 7.39
N THR A 42 7.59 -19.97 7.48
CA THR A 42 7.79 -19.09 8.62
C THR A 42 7.66 -17.60 8.28
N MET A 43 7.55 -17.25 7.01
CA MET A 43 7.56 -15.84 6.56
C MET A 43 6.34 -15.49 5.72
N TYR A 44 6.09 -14.21 5.61
CA TYR A 44 5.03 -13.69 4.74
C TYR A 44 5.47 -12.32 4.18
N TRP A 45 4.78 -11.87 3.14
CA TRP A 45 5.03 -10.55 2.56
C TRP A 45 4.29 -9.49 3.35
N ASP A 46 5.00 -8.42 3.70
CA ASP A 46 4.43 -7.22 4.28
C ASP A 46 4.89 -6.03 3.46
N PHE A 47 4.32 -4.87 3.70
CA PHE A 47 4.60 -3.67 2.91
C PHE A 47 4.75 -2.46 3.81
N ASP A 48 5.84 -1.73 3.60
CA ASP A 48 6.02 -0.43 4.22
C ASP A 48 5.44 0.61 3.28
N CYS A 49 4.47 1.36 3.73
CA CYS A 49 3.70 2.27 2.89
C CYS A 49 3.80 3.70 3.38
N LYS A 50 3.85 4.64 2.43
CA LYS A 50 3.74 6.06 2.72
C LYS A 50 2.84 6.69 1.67
N VAL A 51 2.02 7.64 2.10
CA VAL A 51 1.10 8.36 1.21
C VAL A 51 1.08 9.82 1.62
N GLY A 52 1.06 10.71 0.65
CA GLY A 52 0.96 12.14 0.91
C GLY A 52 0.78 12.95 -0.36
N GLU A 53 0.80 14.27 -0.22
CA GLU A 53 0.68 15.17 -1.36
C GLU A 53 1.98 15.21 -2.16
N SER A 54 3.09 14.94 -1.50
CA SER A 54 4.44 14.89 -2.10
C SER A 54 5.30 13.93 -1.31
N ALA A 55 6.49 13.63 -1.84
CA ALA A 55 7.42 12.75 -1.14
C ALA A 55 7.82 13.31 0.24
N GLU A 56 7.92 14.63 0.35
CA GLU A 56 8.31 15.28 1.61
C GLU A 56 7.21 15.21 2.66
N ASP A 57 5.95 15.27 2.22
CA ASP A 57 4.78 15.28 3.10
C ASP A 57 4.19 13.90 3.33
N ALA A 58 4.75 12.87 2.70
CA ALA A 58 4.23 11.52 2.81
C ALA A 58 4.37 11.00 4.24
N LYS A 59 3.29 10.42 4.74
CA LYS A 59 3.24 9.85 6.08
C LYS A 59 3.16 8.34 6.01
N VAL A 60 3.75 7.69 7.00
CA VAL A 60 3.67 6.23 7.11
C VAL A 60 2.22 5.83 7.38
N VAL A 61 1.74 4.87 6.60
CA VAL A 61 0.41 4.28 6.79
C VAL A 61 0.56 2.76 6.80
N THR A 62 -0.38 2.08 7.42
CA THR A 62 -0.38 0.62 7.37
C THR A 62 -0.83 0.16 5.99
N PHE A 63 -0.47 -1.08 5.65
CA PHE A 63 -0.92 -1.67 4.40
C PHE A 63 -2.44 -1.64 4.29
N GLU A 64 -3.13 -1.90 5.39
CA GLU A 64 -4.59 -1.90 5.42
C GLU A 64 -5.18 -0.52 5.17
N GLU A 65 -4.46 0.53 5.55
CA GLU A 65 -4.91 1.91 5.39
C GLU A 65 -4.49 2.53 4.06
N LEU A 66 -3.68 1.84 3.27
CA LEU A 66 -3.06 2.39 2.07
C LEU A 66 -4.08 3.02 1.12
N ILE A 67 -5.11 2.28 0.76
CA ILE A 67 -6.12 2.76 -0.18
C ILE A 67 -6.93 3.91 0.41
N LYS A 68 -7.27 3.83 1.70
CA LYS A 68 -7.99 4.90 2.38
C LYS A 68 -7.16 6.17 2.45
N ALA A 69 -5.84 6.04 2.61
CA ALA A 69 -4.94 7.18 2.64
C ALA A 69 -4.91 7.91 1.29
N VAL A 70 -4.97 7.17 0.18
CA VAL A 70 -5.07 7.78 -1.15
C VAL A 70 -6.36 8.58 -1.27
N ASP A 71 -7.48 8.03 -0.80
CA ASP A 71 -8.77 8.75 -0.78
C ASP A 71 -8.68 10.02 0.05
N ALA A 72 -8.04 9.96 1.20
CA ALA A 72 -7.89 11.10 2.10
C ALA A 72 -7.09 12.22 1.45
N VAL A 73 -6.01 11.88 0.74
CA VAL A 73 -5.20 12.87 0.02
C VAL A 73 -6.02 13.52 -1.09
N LYS A 74 -6.78 12.72 -1.86
CA LYS A 74 -7.62 13.27 -2.91
C LYS A 74 -8.67 14.23 -2.33
N ALA A 75 -9.20 13.93 -1.17
CA ALA A 75 -10.22 14.77 -0.51
C ALA A 75 -9.69 16.16 -0.15
N THR A 76 -8.37 16.35 -0.06
CA THR A 76 -7.79 17.68 0.20
C THR A 76 -7.83 18.60 -1.03
N GLY A 77 -8.21 18.08 -2.19
CA GLY A 77 -8.30 18.87 -3.42
C GLY A 77 -7.03 18.95 -4.24
N VAL A 78 -6.00 18.20 -3.87
CA VAL A 78 -4.74 18.20 -4.61
C VAL A 78 -4.89 17.43 -5.92
N THR A 79 -4.00 17.71 -6.87
CA THR A 79 -4.04 17.10 -8.20
C THR A 79 -3.09 15.91 -8.35
N GLU A 80 -2.29 15.63 -7.34
CA GLU A 80 -1.32 14.54 -7.35
C GLU A 80 -1.27 13.89 -5.99
N VAL A 81 -0.92 12.59 -5.98
CA VAL A 81 -0.68 11.85 -4.74
C VAL A 81 0.63 11.09 -4.86
N TYR A 82 1.46 11.18 -3.82
CA TYR A 82 2.68 10.40 -3.72
C TYR A 82 2.37 9.11 -2.99
N VAL A 83 2.78 7.99 -3.56
CA VAL A 83 2.57 6.66 -2.96
C VAL A 83 3.89 5.92 -2.96
N GLU A 84 4.25 5.41 -1.80
CA GLU A 84 5.42 4.57 -1.62
C GLU A 84 4.98 3.24 -1.05
N VAL A 85 5.36 2.14 -1.70
CA VAL A 85 5.04 0.79 -1.25
C VAL A 85 6.30 -0.05 -1.43
N ILE A 86 6.87 -0.51 -0.34
CA ILE A 86 8.10 -1.30 -0.35
C ILE A 86 7.77 -2.66 0.24
N ALA A 87 7.89 -3.71 -0.60
CA ALA A 87 7.65 -5.07 -0.15
C ALA A 87 8.82 -5.56 0.71
N LYS A 88 8.50 -6.28 1.76
CA LYS A 88 9.52 -6.91 2.62
C LYS A 88 9.00 -8.26 3.10
N SER A 89 9.91 -9.20 3.27
CA SER A 89 9.59 -10.47 3.88
C SER A 89 9.78 -10.34 5.38
N VAL A 90 8.80 -10.79 6.15
CA VAL A 90 8.88 -10.74 7.61
C VAL A 90 8.52 -12.11 8.17
N GLU A 91 9.06 -12.41 9.35
CA GLU A 91 8.77 -13.66 10.01
C GLU A 91 7.37 -13.59 10.64
N LYS A 92 6.64 -14.69 10.54
CA LYS A 92 5.36 -14.81 11.22
C LYS A 92 5.59 -14.81 12.72
N PRO A 93 4.72 -14.15 13.49
CA PRO A 93 4.82 -14.20 14.95
C PRO A 93 4.75 -15.65 15.41
N LEU A 94 5.54 -16.00 16.40
CA LEU A 94 5.44 -17.31 17.03
C LEU A 94 4.08 -17.39 17.70
N LYS A 95 3.40 -18.50 17.43
CA LYS A 95 2.13 -18.74 18.12
C LYS A 95 2.39 -19.27 19.48
N VAL A 96 2.35 -18.68 20.36
CA VAL A 96 2.69 -19.12 21.57
C VAL A 96 1.56 -19.48 22.44
N ASN A 97 1.69 -19.65 21.22
CA ASN A 97 1.35 -19.87 21.50
C ASN A 97 0.51 -19.76 21.91
N GLU A 98 0.11 -19.91 21.55
CA GLU A 98 -0.43 -19.78 21.57
C GLU A 98 -1.14 -19.81 22.21
N SER A 99 -1.06 -20.04 22.32
CA SER A 99 -1.48 -20.12 22.77
C SER A 99 -2.20 -20.11 23.44
N LYS A 100 -2.34 -20.26 23.39
CA LYS A 100 -2.69 -20.34 23.82
C LYS A 100 -3.25 -20.23 24.56
N GLU A 101 -3.21 -20.38 24.35
CA GLU A 101 -3.41 -20.42 24.81
C GLU A 101 -3.88 -20.25 25.60
N GLU A 102 -3.88 -20.46 25.50
CA GLU A 102 -4.02 -20.39 26.09
C GLU A 102 -4.42 -20.25 26.80
N ASP A 103 -4.51 -20.41 26.72
CA ASP A 103 -4.51 -20.41 27.33
C ASP A 103 -4.79 -20.38 27.86
#